data_9df71030ccd83a6d364c2628b4e935bd
#
_entry.id   9df71030ccd83a6d364c2628b4e935bd
#
_cell.length_a   1.000
_cell.length_b   1.000
_cell.length_c   1.000
_cell.angle_alpha   90.00
_cell.angle_beta   90.00
_cell.angle_gamma   90.00
#
_symmetry.space_group_name_H-M   'P 1'
#
loop_
_entity.id
_entity.type
_entity.pdbx_description
1 polymer ?
#
loop_
_entity_poly.entity_id
_entity_poly.type
_entity_poly.pdbx_seq_one_letter_code
_entity_poly.pdbx_strand_id
1 'polypeptide(L)'
;MDLLQEDMRVLMEQKSGKREYGTNRHVEKHYVQMLLYLALLHYNYNLRNDEISSFLLYSKYEDGLMKEGPAPELLFQSIEVRNRMVKQDVLCSEGGAATLFDGLTPEDLNVRQIDNPLWKRYQQPQLASLLEPIQQASDLERAYFYRFFTFIEKEHILSKVGTAEKEGSGFATVWNNSLEEKKQTGDIFCDLKIISLENSHEATEGIDRITLRIPEQENNFLPNFRTGDVVILYAYPKDKEPDARKTIVHRCQVEAIYSGKHTESRH
;
A
#
# COMPACT_ATOMS: atom_id res chain seq x y z
N MET A 1 4.24 5.21 -6.23
CA MET A 1 5.30 6.07 -6.81
C MET A 1 6.58 5.26 -6.82
N ASP A 2 7.07 4.93 -8.00
CA ASP A 2 8.21 4.00 -8.11
C ASP A 2 9.56 4.72 -8.02
N LEU A 3 9.64 5.92 -8.60
CA LEU A 3 10.83 6.76 -8.51
C LEU A 3 10.43 8.22 -8.26
N LEU A 4 11.10 8.84 -7.29
CA LEU A 4 11.02 10.26 -6.99
C LEU A 4 12.45 10.78 -6.82
N GLN A 5 12.79 11.82 -7.55
CA GLN A 5 14.08 12.50 -7.40
C GLN A 5 14.18 13.18 -6.03
N GLU A 6 15.39 13.32 -5.48
CA GLU A 6 15.59 13.88 -4.14
C GLU A 6 15.02 15.29 -3.95
N ASP A 7 15.05 16.12 -5.01
CA ASP A 7 14.44 17.46 -5.00
C ASP A 7 12.93 17.46 -5.26
N MET A 8 12.32 16.25 -5.40
CA MET A 8 10.89 16.03 -5.68
C MET A 8 10.37 16.63 -6.99
N ARG A 9 11.25 17.02 -7.92
CA ARG A 9 10.88 17.67 -9.19
C ARG A 9 10.71 16.71 -10.35
N VAL A 10 11.14 15.48 -10.20
CA VAL A 10 10.92 14.42 -11.18
C VAL A 10 10.23 13.23 -10.52
N LEU A 11 9.06 12.93 -11.03
CA LEU A 11 8.23 11.80 -10.61
C LEU A 11 8.14 10.79 -11.76
N MET A 12 8.39 9.53 -11.49
CA MET A 12 8.16 8.45 -12.45
C MET A 12 7.37 7.30 -11.82
N GLU A 13 6.39 6.82 -12.55
CA GLU A 13 5.61 5.62 -12.22
C GLU A 13 5.85 4.56 -13.28
N GLN A 14 6.31 3.39 -12.88
CA GLN A 14 6.60 2.27 -13.78
C GLN A 14 5.44 1.30 -13.87
N LYS A 15 5.16 0.83 -15.07
CA LYS A 15 4.13 -0.17 -15.37
C LYS A 15 4.70 -1.30 -16.24
N SER A 16 4.56 -2.53 -15.76
CA SER A 16 4.92 -3.74 -16.53
C SER A 16 3.82 -4.18 -17.51
N GLY A 17 2.63 -3.58 -17.42
CA GLY A 17 1.47 -3.89 -18.24
C GLY A 17 1.50 -3.28 -19.64
N LYS A 18 0.40 -3.49 -20.37
CA LYS A 18 0.20 -2.91 -21.71
C LYS A 18 -0.32 -1.48 -21.61
N ARG A 19 0.00 -0.67 -22.63
CA ARG A 19 -0.67 0.61 -22.92
C ARG A 19 -2.13 0.37 -23.34
N GLU A 20 -2.89 1.43 -23.50
CA GLU A 20 -4.25 1.35 -24.04
C GLU A 20 -4.23 0.75 -25.44
N TYR A 21 -5.12 -0.23 -25.67
CA TYR A 21 -5.16 -0.96 -26.95
C TYR A 21 -5.56 -0.03 -28.10
N GLY A 22 -4.78 -0.03 -29.15
CA GLY A 22 -5.09 0.67 -30.41
C GLY A 22 -4.77 2.17 -30.45
N THR A 23 -4.45 2.82 -29.33
CA THR A 23 -4.21 4.27 -29.28
C THR A 23 -2.78 4.67 -28.93
N ASN A 24 -1.98 3.74 -28.47
CA ASN A 24 -0.64 3.98 -27.97
C ASN A 24 -0.56 5.03 -26.82
N ARG A 25 -1.69 5.24 -26.13
CA ARG A 25 -1.81 6.17 -25.01
C ARG A 25 -1.63 5.47 -23.67
N HIS A 26 -1.49 6.25 -22.62
CA HIS A 26 -1.51 5.73 -21.27
C HIS A 26 -2.90 5.14 -20.92
N VAL A 27 -2.92 4.15 -20.02
CA VAL A 27 -4.16 3.66 -19.44
C VAL A 27 -4.66 4.66 -18.40
N GLU A 28 -5.94 5.04 -18.48
CA GLU A 28 -6.55 6.07 -17.64
C GLU A 28 -6.25 5.88 -16.13
N LYS A 29 -6.39 4.68 -15.61
CA LYS A 29 -6.12 4.40 -14.19
C LYS A 29 -4.67 4.65 -13.77
N HIS A 30 -3.69 4.46 -14.67
CA HIS A 30 -2.29 4.73 -14.40
C HIS A 30 -2.02 6.24 -14.38
N TYR A 31 -2.70 6.97 -15.26
CA TYR A 31 -2.63 8.42 -15.29
C TYR A 31 -3.27 9.04 -14.03
N VAL A 32 -4.44 8.56 -13.61
CA VAL A 32 -5.09 8.96 -12.35
C VAL A 32 -4.18 8.73 -11.15
N GLN A 33 -3.50 7.58 -11.09
CA GLN A 33 -2.54 7.31 -10.02
C GLN A 33 -1.40 8.34 -10.00
N MET A 34 -0.85 8.68 -11.16
CA MET A 34 0.18 9.71 -11.27
C MET A 34 -0.35 11.09 -10.86
N LEU A 35 -1.58 11.46 -11.25
CA LEU A 35 -2.21 12.71 -10.82
C LEU A 35 -2.35 12.81 -9.31
N LEU A 36 -2.71 11.71 -8.63
CA LEU A 36 -2.78 11.68 -7.17
C LEU A 36 -1.41 11.86 -6.51
N TYR A 37 -0.34 11.34 -7.10
CA TYR A 37 1.03 11.61 -6.62
C TYR A 37 1.44 13.06 -6.83
N LEU A 38 1.09 13.66 -7.96
CA LEU A 38 1.29 15.09 -8.18
C LEU A 38 0.53 15.95 -7.15
N ALA A 39 -0.70 15.54 -6.81
CA ALA A 39 -1.47 16.18 -5.76
C ALA A 39 -0.77 16.10 -4.40
N LEU A 40 -0.21 14.92 -4.04
CA LEU A 40 0.56 14.76 -2.81
C LEU A 40 1.76 15.71 -2.76
N LEU A 41 2.52 15.83 -3.85
CA LEU A 41 3.66 16.75 -3.93
C LEU A 41 3.22 18.22 -3.85
N HIS A 42 2.14 18.56 -4.56
CA HIS A 42 1.61 19.91 -4.55
C HIS A 42 1.11 20.33 -3.16
N TYR A 43 0.24 19.54 -2.53
CA TYR A 43 -0.42 19.94 -1.28
C TYR A 43 0.43 19.74 -0.02
N ASN A 44 1.33 18.76 -0.01
CA ASN A 44 2.16 18.49 1.18
C ASN A 44 3.50 19.24 1.15
N TYR A 45 4.05 19.49 -0.04
CA TYR A 45 5.37 20.11 -0.19
C TYR A 45 5.30 21.49 -0.85
N ASN A 46 4.08 21.98 -1.15
CA ASN A 46 3.83 23.27 -1.79
C ASN A 46 4.57 23.46 -3.12
N LEU A 47 4.80 22.36 -3.85
CA LEU A 47 5.40 22.39 -5.18
C LEU A 47 4.33 22.72 -6.22
N ARG A 48 4.67 23.63 -7.14
CA ARG A 48 3.76 23.97 -8.24
C ARG A 48 3.81 22.88 -9.31
N ASN A 49 2.70 22.64 -9.98
CA ASN A 49 2.60 21.62 -11.03
C ASN A 49 3.54 21.85 -12.21
N ASP A 50 3.93 23.11 -12.50
CA ASP A 50 4.88 23.48 -13.54
C ASP A 50 6.35 23.26 -13.12
N GLU A 51 6.62 23.01 -11.82
CA GLU A 51 7.94 22.70 -11.30
C GLU A 51 8.22 21.19 -11.28
N ILE A 52 7.19 20.35 -11.51
CA ILE A 52 7.30 18.90 -11.46
C ILE A 52 7.22 18.32 -12.87
N SER A 53 8.19 17.55 -13.26
CA SER A 53 8.15 16.69 -14.46
C SER A 53 7.66 15.29 -14.09
N SER A 54 6.57 14.86 -14.69
CA SER A 54 5.99 13.54 -14.42
C SER A 54 6.04 12.61 -15.63
N PHE A 55 6.34 11.36 -15.36
CA PHE A 55 6.53 10.33 -16.38
C PHE A 55 5.79 9.05 -16.03
N LEU A 56 5.21 8.41 -17.06
CA LEU A 56 4.75 7.03 -17.02
C LEU A 56 5.71 6.18 -17.84
N LEU A 57 6.31 5.16 -17.23
CA LEU A 57 7.20 4.23 -17.91
C LEU A 57 6.49 2.89 -18.11
N TYR A 58 6.17 2.54 -19.34
CA TYR A 58 5.70 1.21 -19.70
C TYR A 58 6.90 0.34 -20.12
N SER A 59 7.46 -0.39 -19.19
CA SER A 59 8.72 -1.16 -19.38
C SER A 59 8.65 -2.27 -20.44
N LYS A 60 7.44 -2.59 -20.89
CA LYS A 60 7.22 -3.57 -21.96
C LYS A 60 7.57 -3.04 -23.38
N TYR A 61 7.72 -1.74 -23.54
CA TYR A 61 7.92 -1.08 -24.84
C TYR A 61 9.23 -0.31 -24.85
N GLU A 62 9.97 -0.38 -25.96
CA GLU A 62 11.22 0.39 -26.14
C GLU A 62 10.98 1.91 -26.05
N ASP A 63 9.87 2.39 -26.59
CA ASP A 63 9.38 3.77 -26.53
C ASP A 63 8.42 4.00 -25.34
N GLY A 64 8.60 3.22 -24.25
CA GLY A 64 7.67 3.15 -23.12
C GLY A 64 7.64 4.37 -22.20
N LEU A 65 8.60 5.28 -22.31
CA LEU A 65 8.66 6.48 -21.49
C LEU A 65 7.73 7.57 -22.05
N MET A 66 6.72 7.91 -21.29
CA MET A 66 5.74 8.95 -21.64
C MET A 66 5.84 10.11 -20.65
N LYS A 67 6.14 11.31 -21.13
CA LYS A 67 6.04 12.52 -20.30
C LYS A 67 4.58 12.96 -20.29
N GLU A 68 4.02 13.02 -19.09
CA GLU A 68 2.62 13.41 -18.87
C GLU A 68 2.56 14.65 -17.99
N GLY A 69 1.76 15.62 -18.40
CA GLY A 69 1.50 16.81 -17.58
C GLY A 69 0.21 16.67 -16.77
N PRO A 70 0.05 17.43 -15.68
CA PRO A 70 -1.21 17.49 -14.98
C PRO A 70 -2.25 18.21 -15.82
N ALA A 71 -3.38 17.57 -16.08
CA ALA A 71 -4.59 18.25 -16.50
C ALA A 71 -5.32 18.70 -15.22
N PRO A 72 -5.44 20.01 -14.93
CA PRO A 72 -5.97 20.50 -13.66
C PRO A 72 -7.37 19.96 -13.35
N GLU A 73 -8.24 19.88 -14.34
CA GLU A 73 -9.60 19.38 -14.18
C GLU A 73 -9.61 17.90 -13.76
N LEU A 74 -8.81 17.06 -14.42
CA LEU A 74 -8.68 15.63 -14.06
C LEU A 74 -8.01 15.44 -12.71
N LEU A 75 -7.08 16.29 -12.34
CA LEU A 75 -6.47 16.30 -11.02
C LEU A 75 -7.54 16.54 -9.93
N PHE A 76 -8.38 17.58 -10.08
CA PHE A 76 -9.46 17.84 -9.14
C PHE A 76 -10.48 16.69 -9.09
N GLN A 77 -10.89 16.15 -10.22
CA GLN A 77 -11.78 14.99 -10.27
C GLN A 77 -11.18 13.76 -9.57
N SER A 78 -9.89 13.53 -9.77
CA SER A 78 -9.18 12.42 -9.10
C SER A 78 -9.16 12.57 -7.59
N ILE A 79 -8.92 13.79 -7.09
CA ILE A 79 -8.97 14.13 -5.66
C ILE A 79 -10.38 13.97 -5.11
N GLU A 80 -11.39 14.42 -5.85
CA GLU A 80 -12.80 14.29 -5.45
C GLU A 80 -13.21 12.81 -5.31
N VAL A 81 -12.85 11.96 -6.28
CA VAL A 81 -13.10 10.52 -6.22
C VAL A 81 -12.40 9.92 -5.00
N ARG A 82 -11.13 10.22 -4.79
CA ARG A 82 -10.37 9.77 -3.61
C ARG A 82 -11.05 10.20 -2.31
N ASN A 83 -11.48 11.46 -2.21
CA ASN A 83 -12.11 11.98 -1.00
C ASN A 83 -13.49 11.33 -0.74
N ARG A 84 -14.24 11.03 -1.78
CA ARG A 84 -15.48 10.23 -1.65
C ARG A 84 -15.21 8.83 -1.12
N MET A 85 -14.17 8.15 -1.60
CA MET A 85 -13.78 6.83 -1.09
C MET A 85 -13.41 6.90 0.39
N VAL A 86 -12.54 7.82 0.78
CA VAL A 86 -12.16 8.00 2.19
C VAL A 86 -13.36 8.35 3.07
N LYS A 87 -14.28 9.19 2.57
CA LYS A 87 -15.52 9.48 3.30
C LYS A 87 -16.35 8.22 3.54
N GLN A 88 -16.43 7.31 2.57
CA GLN A 88 -17.14 6.04 2.74
C GLN A 88 -16.43 5.13 3.77
N ASP A 89 -15.10 5.02 3.70
CA ASP A 89 -14.33 4.24 4.69
C ASP A 89 -14.57 4.77 6.11
N VAL A 90 -14.50 6.09 6.31
CA VAL A 90 -14.79 6.73 7.61
C VAL A 90 -16.23 6.46 8.05
N LEU A 91 -17.22 6.67 7.17
CA LEU A 91 -18.62 6.39 7.47
C LEU A 91 -18.83 4.94 7.92
N CYS A 92 -18.24 3.99 7.21
CA CYS A 92 -18.32 2.57 7.56
C CYS A 92 -17.65 2.27 8.91
N SER A 93 -16.52 2.90 9.20
CA SER A 93 -15.81 2.75 10.48
C SER A 93 -16.58 3.32 11.68
N GLU A 94 -17.51 4.22 11.44
CA GLU A 94 -18.39 4.84 12.44
C GLU A 94 -19.77 4.15 12.56
N GLY A 95 -19.96 3.03 11.87
CA GLY A 95 -21.22 2.25 11.93
C GLY A 95 -22.18 2.52 10.78
N GLY A 96 -21.77 3.27 9.77
CA GLY A 96 -22.61 3.61 8.61
C GLY A 96 -22.70 2.52 7.52
N ALA A 97 -22.29 1.29 7.80
CA ALA A 97 -22.29 0.20 6.81
C ALA A 97 -23.67 -0.08 6.21
N ALA A 98 -24.75 0.04 7.01
CA ALA A 98 -26.12 -0.13 6.54
C ALA A 98 -26.45 0.82 5.38
N THR A 99 -25.98 2.07 5.43
CA THR A 99 -26.23 3.06 4.35
C THR A 99 -25.56 2.72 3.04
N LEU A 100 -24.51 1.89 3.10
CA LEU A 100 -23.79 1.42 1.92
C LEU A 100 -24.45 0.17 1.32
N PHE A 101 -24.90 -0.77 2.14
CA PHE A 101 -25.33 -2.09 1.70
C PHE A 101 -26.84 -2.26 1.59
N ASP A 102 -27.64 -1.50 2.37
CA ASP A 102 -29.10 -1.64 2.33
C ASP A 102 -29.64 -1.18 0.97
N GLY A 103 -30.33 -2.10 0.31
CA GLY A 103 -30.93 -1.86 -1.01
C GLY A 103 -29.96 -1.81 -2.18
N LEU A 104 -28.65 -2.08 -1.96
CA LEU A 104 -27.66 -2.08 -3.04
C LEU A 104 -27.98 -3.14 -4.09
N THR A 105 -28.01 -2.75 -5.35
CA THR A 105 -28.27 -3.61 -6.51
C THR A 105 -27.05 -3.69 -7.43
N PRO A 106 -26.95 -4.72 -8.32
CA PRO A 106 -25.91 -4.75 -9.35
C PRO A 106 -25.89 -3.52 -10.25
N GLU A 107 -27.05 -2.92 -10.49
CA GLU A 107 -27.21 -1.71 -11.31
C GLU A 107 -26.58 -0.49 -10.66
N ASP A 108 -26.64 -0.35 -9.34
CA ASP A 108 -25.97 0.73 -8.59
C ASP A 108 -24.45 0.67 -8.71
N LEU A 109 -23.91 -0.56 -8.88
CA LEU A 109 -22.48 -0.81 -9.10
C LEU A 109 -22.08 -0.61 -10.57
N ASN A 110 -23.03 -0.45 -11.49
CA ASN A 110 -22.80 -0.20 -12.90
C ASN A 110 -22.64 1.30 -13.19
N VAL A 111 -21.65 1.94 -12.60
CA VAL A 111 -21.42 3.38 -12.70
C VAL A 111 -21.30 3.86 -14.15
N ARG A 112 -20.79 3.02 -15.05
CA ARG A 112 -20.64 3.34 -16.49
C ARG A 112 -21.90 3.09 -17.30
N GLN A 113 -22.97 2.64 -16.68
CA GLN A 113 -24.24 2.29 -17.32
C GLN A 113 -24.06 1.36 -18.55
N ILE A 114 -23.20 0.37 -18.39
CA ILE A 114 -22.91 -0.59 -19.46
C ILE A 114 -24.14 -1.48 -19.67
N ASP A 115 -24.70 -1.46 -20.87
CA ASP A 115 -25.84 -2.29 -21.27
C ASP A 115 -25.50 -3.12 -22.51
N ASN A 116 -24.56 -4.01 -22.39
CA ASN A 116 -24.15 -4.92 -23.44
C ASN A 116 -24.36 -6.39 -23.04
N PRO A 117 -24.33 -7.34 -24.00
CA PRO A 117 -24.54 -8.76 -23.71
C PRO A 117 -23.52 -9.34 -22.73
N LEU A 118 -22.27 -8.81 -22.67
CA LEU A 118 -21.24 -9.29 -21.73
C LEU A 118 -21.57 -8.87 -20.30
N TRP A 119 -22.08 -7.64 -20.11
CA TRP A 119 -22.56 -7.18 -18.80
C TRP A 119 -23.67 -8.10 -18.31
N LYS A 120 -24.74 -8.26 -19.08
CA LYS A 120 -25.93 -9.03 -18.70
C LYS A 120 -25.63 -10.52 -18.45
N ARG A 121 -24.71 -11.09 -19.22
CA ARG A 121 -24.40 -12.53 -19.15
C ARG A 121 -23.38 -12.87 -18.05
N TYR A 122 -22.45 -12.00 -17.75
CA TYR A 122 -21.33 -12.32 -16.86
C TYR A 122 -21.22 -11.40 -15.64
N GLN A 123 -21.22 -10.08 -15.81
CA GLN A 123 -20.92 -9.15 -14.72
C GLN A 123 -22.10 -8.96 -13.78
N GLN A 124 -23.29 -8.69 -14.31
CA GLN A 124 -24.50 -8.52 -13.54
C GLN A 124 -24.85 -9.74 -12.67
N PRO A 125 -24.82 -11.00 -13.17
CA PRO A 125 -25.07 -12.17 -12.34
C PRO A 125 -24.00 -12.39 -11.26
N GLN A 126 -22.74 -12.09 -11.54
CA GLN A 126 -21.67 -12.19 -10.54
C GLN A 126 -21.88 -11.18 -9.39
N LEU A 127 -22.25 -9.94 -9.72
CA LEU A 127 -22.58 -8.94 -8.71
C LEU A 127 -23.86 -9.30 -7.92
N ALA A 128 -24.86 -9.82 -8.58
CA ALA A 128 -26.08 -10.31 -7.93
C ALA A 128 -25.74 -11.43 -6.92
N SER A 129 -24.95 -12.41 -7.34
CA SER A 129 -24.50 -13.51 -6.45
C SER A 129 -23.64 -13.03 -5.29
N LEU A 130 -22.86 -11.95 -5.47
CA LEU A 130 -22.08 -11.33 -4.40
C LEU A 130 -22.96 -10.63 -3.36
N LEU A 131 -24.06 -9.99 -3.80
CA LEU A 131 -24.98 -9.25 -2.92
C LEU A 131 -26.05 -10.15 -2.30
N GLU A 132 -26.36 -11.29 -2.91
CA GLU A 132 -27.39 -12.21 -2.46
C GLU A 132 -27.30 -12.59 -0.97
N PRO A 133 -26.14 -12.97 -0.41
CA PRO A 133 -26.04 -13.36 1.00
C PRO A 133 -26.50 -12.28 1.96
N ILE A 134 -26.20 -10.99 1.68
CA ILE A 134 -26.62 -9.90 2.55
C ILE A 134 -28.08 -9.52 2.34
N GLN A 135 -28.60 -9.66 1.12
CA GLN A 135 -30.00 -9.41 0.80
C GLN A 135 -30.93 -10.43 1.43
N GLN A 136 -30.50 -11.72 1.52
CA GLN A 136 -31.25 -12.81 2.12
C GLN A 136 -31.01 -12.97 3.63
N ALA A 137 -30.03 -12.25 4.20
CA ALA A 137 -29.70 -12.34 5.60
C ALA A 137 -30.87 -11.91 6.51
N SER A 138 -31.09 -12.65 7.60
CA SER A 138 -31.98 -12.23 8.68
C SER A 138 -31.52 -10.94 9.33
N ASP A 139 -32.37 -10.26 10.09
CA ASP A 139 -32.03 -9.03 10.77
C ASP A 139 -30.82 -9.22 11.72
N LEU A 140 -30.71 -10.37 12.38
CA LEU A 140 -29.61 -10.68 13.27
C LEU A 140 -28.30 -10.86 12.50
N GLU A 141 -28.31 -11.62 11.40
CA GLU A 141 -27.14 -11.82 10.55
C GLU A 141 -26.66 -10.51 9.92
N ARG A 142 -27.59 -9.69 9.47
CA ARG A 142 -27.31 -8.36 8.92
C ARG A 142 -26.70 -7.43 9.98
N ALA A 143 -27.26 -7.40 11.18
CA ALA A 143 -26.73 -6.63 12.29
C ALA A 143 -25.31 -7.10 12.70
N TYR A 144 -25.07 -8.42 12.69
CA TYR A 144 -23.75 -8.98 12.93
C TYR A 144 -22.76 -8.58 11.83
N PHE A 145 -23.15 -8.71 10.56
CA PHE A 145 -22.33 -8.32 9.41
C PHE A 145 -21.92 -6.85 9.51
N TYR A 146 -22.86 -5.94 9.75
CA TYR A 146 -22.57 -4.50 9.82
C TYR A 146 -21.63 -4.16 10.97
N ARG A 147 -21.81 -4.78 12.14
CA ARG A 147 -20.87 -4.59 13.26
C ARG A 147 -19.48 -5.09 12.98
N PHE A 148 -19.38 -6.27 12.37
CA PHE A 148 -18.09 -6.85 12.03
C PHE A 148 -17.39 -6.07 10.91
N PHE A 149 -18.14 -5.63 9.92
CA PHE A 149 -17.63 -4.76 8.86
C PHE A 149 -17.12 -3.42 9.43
N THR A 150 -17.89 -2.78 10.30
CA THR A 150 -17.47 -1.57 11.02
C THR A 150 -16.17 -1.78 11.80
N PHE A 151 -16.03 -2.92 12.47
CA PHE A 151 -14.80 -3.26 13.19
C PHE A 151 -13.60 -3.38 12.22
N ILE A 152 -13.76 -4.09 11.12
CA ILE A 152 -12.70 -4.25 10.11
C ILE A 152 -12.29 -2.89 9.54
N GLU A 153 -13.24 -2.05 9.16
CA GLU A 153 -12.94 -0.72 8.59
C GLU A 153 -12.26 0.19 9.61
N LYS A 154 -12.67 0.13 10.88
CA LYS A 154 -12.01 0.87 11.94
C LYS A 154 -10.56 0.41 12.14
N GLU A 155 -10.32 -0.89 12.22
CA GLU A 155 -8.96 -1.45 12.31
C GLU A 155 -8.12 -1.09 11.08
N HIS A 156 -8.72 -1.11 9.87
CA HIS A 156 -8.05 -0.73 8.64
C HIS A 156 -7.61 0.75 8.63
N ILE A 157 -8.47 1.66 9.08
CA ILE A 157 -8.11 3.07 9.22
C ILE A 157 -7.03 3.23 10.29
N LEU A 158 -7.21 2.64 11.47
CA LEU A 158 -6.27 2.75 12.58
C LEU A 158 -4.89 2.16 12.23
N SER A 159 -4.85 1.09 11.46
CA SER A 159 -3.57 0.52 10.98
C SER A 159 -2.79 1.47 10.08
N LYS A 160 -3.47 2.38 9.39
CA LYS A 160 -2.84 3.38 8.49
C LYS A 160 -2.41 4.64 9.24
N VAL A 161 -3.30 5.19 10.08
CA VAL A 161 -3.10 6.51 10.69
C VAL A 161 -2.69 6.45 12.16
N GLY A 162 -2.81 5.28 12.80
CA GLY A 162 -2.58 5.13 14.24
C GLY A 162 -3.77 5.57 15.08
N THR A 163 -3.60 5.51 16.42
CA THR A 163 -4.60 5.95 17.38
C THR A 163 -4.20 7.30 17.98
N ALA A 164 -5.19 8.11 18.37
CA ALA A 164 -4.94 9.40 19.06
C ALA A 164 -4.18 9.26 20.39
N GLU A 165 -4.26 8.08 21.03
CA GLU A 165 -3.59 7.79 22.31
C GLU A 165 -2.13 7.35 22.13
N LYS A 166 -1.77 6.88 20.93
CA LYS A 166 -0.41 6.55 20.51
C LYS A 166 -0.12 7.32 19.25
N GLU A 167 0.26 8.59 19.39
CA GLU A 167 0.88 9.30 18.28
C GLU A 167 2.02 8.44 17.76
N GLY A 168 1.97 8.08 16.46
CA GLY A 168 2.97 7.27 15.85
C GLY A 168 2.72 5.75 15.86
N SER A 169 1.53 5.26 16.15
CA SER A 169 1.14 3.88 15.86
C SER A 169 0.49 3.81 14.47
N GLY A 170 0.79 2.78 13.71
CA GLY A 170 0.27 2.57 12.36
C GLY A 170 1.37 2.50 11.31
N PHE A 171 1.04 2.09 10.11
CA PHE A 171 2.02 1.86 9.03
C PHE A 171 2.81 3.11 8.61
N ALA A 172 2.25 4.30 8.85
CA ALA A 172 2.91 5.57 8.61
C ALA A 172 4.16 5.79 9.51
N THR A 173 4.24 5.11 10.66
CA THR A 173 5.36 5.21 11.62
C THR A 173 6.68 4.72 11.02
N VAL A 174 6.62 3.73 10.12
CA VAL A 174 7.81 3.25 9.39
C VAL A 174 8.53 4.41 8.69
N TRP A 175 7.78 5.42 8.22
CA TRP A 175 8.30 6.54 7.45
C TRP A 175 8.54 7.78 8.30
N ASN A 176 7.71 8.04 9.30
CA ASN A 176 7.63 9.33 9.98
C ASN A 176 8.30 9.34 11.35
N ASN A 177 8.34 8.20 12.07
CA ASN A 177 8.92 8.16 13.39
C ASN A 177 10.45 8.30 13.35
N SER A 178 10.99 9.00 14.35
CA SER A 178 12.43 9.06 14.58
C SER A 178 13.01 7.68 14.92
N LEU A 179 14.33 7.54 14.79
CA LEU A 179 15.01 6.32 15.17
C LEU A 179 14.79 5.96 16.64
N GLU A 180 14.80 6.98 17.52
CA GLU A 180 14.58 6.83 18.95
C GLU A 180 13.19 6.26 19.26
N GLU A 181 12.14 6.82 18.66
CA GLU A 181 10.77 6.34 18.82
C GLU A 181 10.63 4.90 18.34
N LYS A 182 11.21 4.56 17.18
CA LYS A 182 11.18 3.18 16.65
C LYS A 182 11.90 2.18 17.55
N LYS A 183 12.99 2.60 18.19
CA LYS A 183 13.69 1.77 19.18
C LYS A 183 12.88 1.59 20.45
N GLN A 184 12.23 2.63 20.96
CA GLN A 184 11.37 2.57 22.14
C GLN A 184 10.16 1.66 21.95
N THR A 185 9.56 1.68 20.76
CA THR A 185 8.41 0.82 20.41
C THR A 185 8.83 -0.59 20.00
N GLY A 186 10.12 -0.84 19.78
CA GLY A 186 10.62 -2.13 19.31
C GLY A 186 10.37 -2.42 17.83
N ASP A 187 10.08 -1.39 17.05
CA ASP A 187 9.66 -1.51 15.64
C ASP A 187 10.84 -1.42 14.65
N ILE A 188 12.08 -1.44 15.14
CA ILE A 188 13.27 -1.44 14.30
C ILE A 188 14.40 -2.28 14.91
N PHE A 189 15.07 -3.06 14.07
CA PHE A 189 16.40 -3.61 14.34
C PHE A 189 17.42 -2.85 13.52
N CYS A 190 18.49 -2.41 14.16
CA CYS A 190 19.61 -1.72 13.52
C CYS A 190 20.83 -2.62 13.41
N ASP A 191 21.75 -2.29 12.49
CA ASP A 191 23.06 -2.91 12.33
C ASP A 191 23.02 -4.43 12.10
N LEU A 192 21.98 -4.90 11.44
CA LEU A 192 21.82 -6.30 11.08
C LEU A 192 22.97 -6.76 10.18
N LYS A 193 23.50 -7.97 10.43
CA LYS A 193 24.55 -8.57 9.61
C LYS A 193 24.00 -9.71 8.78
N ILE A 194 24.24 -9.67 7.47
CA ILE A 194 23.88 -10.76 6.58
C ILE A 194 24.73 -11.99 6.92
N ILE A 195 24.06 -13.13 7.20
CA ILE A 195 24.68 -14.43 7.44
C ILE A 195 24.66 -15.24 6.15
N SER A 196 23.50 -15.35 5.50
CA SER A 196 23.32 -16.07 4.24
C SER A 196 22.34 -15.36 3.31
N LEU A 197 22.55 -15.60 2.03
CA LEU A 197 21.70 -15.20 0.93
C LEU A 197 21.38 -16.47 0.14
N GLU A 198 20.10 -16.79 0.00
CA GLU A 198 19.67 -18.05 -0.59
C GLU A 198 18.67 -17.80 -1.71
N ASN A 199 18.70 -18.66 -2.72
CA ASN A 199 17.66 -18.81 -3.71
C ASN A 199 16.96 -20.14 -3.46
N SER A 200 15.75 -20.12 -2.90
CA SER A 200 14.97 -21.32 -2.60
C SER A 200 14.21 -21.87 -3.81
N HIS A 201 14.10 -21.08 -4.88
CA HIS A 201 13.40 -21.46 -6.10
C HIS A 201 14.37 -21.50 -7.30
N GLU A 202 14.80 -22.70 -7.68
CA GLU A 202 15.70 -22.91 -8.83
C GLU A 202 15.20 -22.31 -10.16
N ALA A 203 13.91 -21.99 -10.26
CA ALA A 203 13.29 -21.43 -11.46
C ALA A 203 13.40 -19.90 -11.58
N THR A 204 13.89 -19.20 -10.56
CA THR A 204 14.00 -17.73 -10.53
C THR A 204 15.45 -17.31 -10.31
N GLU A 205 15.95 -16.42 -11.16
CA GLU A 205 17.22 -15.74 -10.90
C GLU A 205 17.00 -14.68 -9.80
N GLY A 206 17.65 -14.83 -8.66
CA GLY A 206 17.62 -13.85 -7.59
C GLY A 206 17.64 -14.44 -6.20
N ILE A 207 17.81 -13.58 -5.22
CA ILE A 207 17.80 -13.93 -3.79
C ILE A 207 16.37 -13.76 -3.28
N ASP A 208 15.80 -14.81 -2.72
CA ASP A 208 14.45 -14.80 -2.15
C ASP A 208 14.43 -15.01 -0.62
N ARG A 209 15.55 -15.46 -0.04
CA ARG A 209 15.70 -15.63 1.40
C ARG A 209 17.00 -15.00 1.90
N ILE A 210 16.90 -14.23 2.99
CA ILE A 210 18.01 -13.57 3.65
C ILE A 210 17.99 -13.96 5.12
N THR A 211 19.10 -14.52 5.62
CA THR A 211 19.29 -14.74 7.04
C THR A 211 20.15 -13.64 7.63
N LEU A 212 19.62 -12.99 8.67
CA LEU A 212 20.24 -11.84 9.31
C LEU A 212 20.57 -12.17 10.76
N ARG A 213 21.75 -11.76 11.21
CA ARG A 213 22.10 -11.76 12.63
C ARG A 213 21.72 -10.42 13.24
N ILE A 214 20.92 -10.48 14.29
CA ILE A 214 20.59 -9.32 15.12
C ILE A 214 21.75 -9.12 16.10
N PRO A 215 22.44 -7.97 16.11
CA PRO A 215 23.45 -7.67 17.10
C PRO A 215 22.82 -7.51 18.48
N GLU A 216 23.65 -7.49 19.52
CA GLU A 216 23.20 -7.21 20.88
C GLU A 216 22.55 -5.83 20.91
N GLN A 217 21.31 -5.76 21.38
CA GLN A 217 20.53 -4.53 21.48
C GLN A 217 20.66 -3.92 22.86
N GLU A 218 20.27 -2.69 23.03
CA GLU A 218 20.28 -1.98 24.32
C GLU A 218 19.45 -2.75 25.38
N ASN A 219 19.86 -2.67 26.66
CA ASN A 219 19.37 -3.53 27.75
C ASN A 219 17.85 -3.52 27.99
N ASN A 220 17.07 -2.62 27.40
CA ASN A 220 15.61 -2.53 27.54
C ASN A 220 14.87 -2.69 26.22
N PHE A 221 15.55 -3.13 25.15
CA PHE A 221 14.92 -3.29 23.85
C PHE A 221 14.01 -4.53 23.83
N LEU A 222 12.72 -4.33 23.65
CA LEU A 222 11.72 -5.38 23.46
C LEU A 222 11.27 -5.37 22.00
N PRO A 223 11.71 -6.31 21.18
CA PRO A 223 11.33 -6.34 19.77
C PRO A 223 9.85 -6.69 19.60
N ASN A 224 9.20 -5.95 18.69
CA ASN A 224 7.80 -6.14 18.32
C ASN A 224 7.64 -6.88 16.98
N PHE A 225 8.53 -7.84 16.70
CA PHE A 225 8.48 -8.63 15.48
C PHE A 225 8.04 -10.05 15.74
N ARG A 226 7.21 -10.60 14.86
CA ARG A 226 6.70 -11.97 14.91
C ARG A 226 6.87 -12.66 13.57
N THR A 227 6.90 -13.99 13.60
CA THR A 227 6.81 -14.80 12.38
C THR A 227 5.52 -14.46 11.62
N GLY A 228 5.65 -14.22 10.33
CA GLY A 228 4.55 -13.78 9.46
C GLY A 228 4.44 -12.27 9.25
N ASP A 229 5.09 -11.45 10.09
CA ASP A 229 5.05 -10.00 9.94
C ASP A 229 5.65 -9.54 8.61
N VAL A 230 5.03 -8.53 8.02
CA VAL A 230 5.58 -7.83 6.86
C VAL A 230 6.47 -6.71 7.36
N VAL A 231 7.73 -6.72 6.91
CA VAL A 231 8.76 -5.78 7.34
C VAL A 231 9.37 -5.07 6.12
N ILE A 232 10.00 -3.94 6.40
CA ILE A 232 10.77 -3.18 5.42
C ILE A 232 12.26 -3.34 5.74
N LEU A 233 12.99 -3.96 4.82
CA LEU A 233 14.44 -4.11 4.89
C LEU A 233 15.13 -3.08 4.00
N TYR A 234 16.15 -2.39 4.54
CA TYR A 234 16.92 -1.42 3.77
C TYR A 234 18.35 -1.28 4.29
N ALA A 235 19.24 -0.90 3.39
CA ALA A 235 20.64 -0.60 3.71
C ALA A 235 20.82 0.89 4.01
N TYR A 236 21.77 1.21 4.90
CA TYR A 236 22.16 2.59 5.19
C TYR A 236 23.67 2.69 5.49
N PRO A 237 24.31 3.84 5.23
CA PRO A 237 25.71 4.07 5.56
C PRO A 237 25.95 4.04 7.08
N LYS A 238 27.10 3.49 7.51
CA LYS A 238 27.45 3.37 8.93
C LYS A 238 27.56 4.69 9.68
N ASP A 239 27.82 5.77 8.96
CA ASP A 239 28.00 7.14 9.49
C ASP A 239 26.71 7.95 9.50
N LYS A 240 25.57 7.33 9.12
CA LYS A 240 24.27 8.00 9.07
C LYS A 240 23.22 7.22 9.85
N GLU A 241 22.21 7.92 10.33
CA GLU A 241 21.04 7.28 10.91
C GLU A 241 20.20 6.56 9.84
N PRO A 242 19.61 5.40 10.20
CA PRO A 242 18.69 4.70 9.34
C PRO A 242 17.49 5.57 8.96
N ASP A 243 17.27 5.80 7.67
CA ASP A 243 16.11 6.53 7.16
C ASP A 243 15.59 5.83 5.89
N ALA A 244 14.47 5.13 6.03
CA ALA A 244 13.84 4.38 4.94
C ALA A 244 13.43 5.27 3.75
N ARG A 245 13.28 6.58 3.95
CA ARG A 245 12.89 7.53 2.89
C ARG A 245 14.05 7.90 1.96
N LYS A 246 15.29 7.58 2.35
CA LYS A 246 16.52 7.97 1.64
C LYS A 246 17.24 6.81 0.98
N THR A 247 16.61 5.64 0.91
CA THR A 247 17.24 4.42 0.39
C THR A 247 16.22 3.55 -0.32
N ILE A 248 16.73 2.58 -1.08
CA ILE A 248 15.89 1.53 -1.67
C ILE A 248 15.40 0.64 -0.54
N VAL A 249 14.10 0.41 -0.49
CA VAL A 249 13.46 -0.44 0.50
C VAL A 249 12.97 -1.74 -0.13
N HIS A 250 13.12 -2.83 0.60
CA HIS A 250 12.65 -4.15 0.20
C HIS A 250 11.53 -4.57 1.16
N ARG A 251 10.38 -4.89 0.62
CA ARG A 251 9.28 -5.48 1.41
C ARG A 251 9.55 -6.96 1.57
N CYS A 252 9.69 -7.40 2.81
CA CYS A 252 9.98 -8.77 3.18
C CYS A 252 8.93 -9.29 4.14
N GLN A 253 8.91 -10.62 4.33
CA GLN A 253 8.12 -11.27 5.37
C GLN A 253 9.06 -11.98 6.34
N VAL A 254 8.80 -11.88 7.63
CA VAL A 254 9.54 -12.61 8.67
C VAL A 254 9.14 -14.07 8.61
N GLU A 255 10.06 -14.94 8.18
CA GLU A 255 9.82 -16.38 8.11
C GLU A 255 9.99 -17.03 9.47
N ALA A 256 11.07 -16.69 10.18
CA ALA A 256 11.34 -17.20 11.53
C ALA A 256 12.23 -16.23 12.30
N ILE A 257 12.12 -16.29 13.63
CA ILE A 257 13.00 -15.59 14.56
C ILE A 257 13.57 -16.63 15.53
N TYR A 258 14.88 -16.75 15.55
CA TYR A 258 15.57 -17.67 16.42
C TYR A 258 16.21 -16.91 17.58
N SER A 259 15.91 -17.28 18.82
CA SER A 259 16.65 -16.80 19.99
C SER A 259 18.00 -17.49 20.02
N GLY A 260 19.08 -16.73 19.80
CA GLY A 260 20.44 -17.29 19.76
C GLY A 260 20.93 -17.73 21.13
N LYS A 261 20.64 -18.98 21.51
CA LYS A 261 21.58 -19.77 22.26
C LYS A 261 22.20 -20.72 21.23
N HIS A 262 23.41 -20.44 20.81
CA HIS A 262 24.20 -21.36 20.02
C HIS A 262 24.24 -22.74 20.69
N THR A 263 23.53 -23.68 20.11
CA THR A 263 23.97 -25.08 20.18
C THR A 263 24.89 -25.26 18.97
N GLU A 264 26.19 -25.19 19.20
CA GLU A 264 27.14 -25.83 18.30
C GLU A 264 26.74 -27.31 18.26
N SER A 265 26.00 -27.73 17.27
CA SER A 265 25.93 -29.13 16.90
C SER A 265 27.18 -29.44 16.05
N ARG A 266 28.18 -30.00 16.71
CA ARG A 266 29.20 -30.81 16.08
C ARG A 266 28.49 -31.92 15.28
N HIS A 267 28.71 -31.98 13.98
CA HIS A 267 29.21 -33.17 13.23
C HIS A 267 29.28 -32.79 11.76
#